data_c743df6d59ec223e52059fe216fd494a
#
_entry.id   c743df6d59ec223e52059fe216fd494a
#
_cell.length_a   1.000
_cell.length_b   1.000
_cell.length_c   1.000
_cell.angle_alpha   90.00
_cell.angle_beta   90.00
_cell.angle_gamma   90.00
#
_symmetry.space_group_name_H-M   'P 1'
#
loop_
_entity.id
_entity.type
_entity.pdbx_description
1 polymer ?
#
loop_
_entity_poly.entity_id
_entity_poly.type
_entity_poly.pdbx_seq_one_letter_code
_entity_poly.pdbx_strand_id
1 'polypeptide(L)'
;MTTNFLERFMSWRIYLSGEIHTNWRDELRLAANEANLKVEFLAPETDHDLSDNSGADILGSEDKKFWHDHKGAKINSIRIRRNIERADIVVVKFGEKYKQWNAAFDAGFSAAKGKSLIIMHDDDHQHALKEIDATALAVVQNNQQLIEILKYVTKE
;
A
#
# COMPACT_ATOMS: atom_id res chain seq x y z
N MET A 1 23.17 14.05 -16.70
CA MET A 1 21.83 14.34 -16.17
C MET A 1 20.65 13.76 -16.98
N THR A 2 20.90 13.03 -18.05
CA THR A 2 19.86 12.44 -18.92
C THR A 2 19.50 10.99 -18.60
N THR A 3 20.23 10.31 -17.75
CA THR A 3 20.01 8.90 -17.38
C THR A 3 18.80 8.68 -16.48
N ASN A 4 18.41 9.68 -15.71
CA ASN A 4 17.36 9.56 -14.67
C ASN A 4 15.91 9.60 -15.21
N PHE A 5 15.68 10.10 -16.42
CA PHE A 5 14.33 10.25 -16.97
C PHE A 5 13.85 8.96 -17.65
N LEU A 6 14.72 8.31 -18.41
CA LEU A 6 14.40 7.04 -19.09
C LEU A 6 14.31 5.87 -18.10
N GLU A 7 15.17 5.82 -17.08
CA GLU A 7 15.10 4.80 -16.02
C GLU A 7 13.77 4.87 -15.24
N ARG A 8 13.20 6.05 -15.07
CA ARG A 8 11.93 6.26 -14.40
C ARG A 8 10.72 5.74 -15.19
N PHE A 9 10.83 5.63 -16.50
CA PHE A 9 9.79 5.05 -17.37
C PHE A 9 9.88 3.53 -17.48
N MET A 10 11.00 2.93 -17.06
CA MET A 10 11.26 1.49 -17.14
C MET A 10 11.16 0.77 -15.80
N SER A 11 10.91 1.49 -14.69
CA SER A 11 10.74 0.86 -13.38
C SER A 11 9.28 0.57 -13.07
N TRP A 12 9.02 -0.61 -12.52
CA TRP A 12 7.71 -0.98 -12.02
C TRP A 12 7.34 -0.16 -10.78
N ARG A 13 6.12 0.36 -10.75
CA ARG A 13 5.60 1.12 -9.62
C ARG A 13 4.71 0.24 -8.75
N ILE A 14 5.07 0.14 -7.48
CA ILE A 14 4.42 -0.74 -6.53
C ILE A 14 3.89 0.08 -5.36
N TYR A 15 2.58 0.10 -5.18
CA TYR A 15 1.96 0.79 -4.05
C TYR A 15 1.85 -0.15 -2.85
N LEU A 16 2.38 0.29 -1.71
CA LEU A 16 2.41 -0.46 -0.46
C LEU A 16 1.36 0.08 0.51
N SER A 17 0.19 -0.52 0.51
CA SER A 17 -0.96 -0.16 1.35
C SER A 17 -1.03 -1.02 2.62
N GLY A 18 -1.86 -0.60 3.54
CA GLY A 18 -2.24 -1.36 4.73
C GLY A 18 -1.45 -0.99 5.96
N GLU A 19 -1.05 -1.96 6.73
CA GLU A 19 -0.44 -1.86 8.04
C GLU A 19 0.64 -0.75 8.14
N ILE A 20 0.53 0.14 9.14
CA ILE A 20 1.42 1.30 9.32
C ILE A 20 2.20 1.29 10.65
N HIS A 21 2.00 0.28 11.51
CA HIS A 21 2.57 0.23 12.86
C HIS A 21 3.89 -0.54 12.95
N THR A 22 4.34 -1.15 11.85
CA THR A 22 5.61 -1.87 11.76
C THR A 22 6.49 -1.28 10.66
N ASN A 23 7.74 -1.69 10.62
CA ASN A 23 8.74 -1.24 9.64
C ASN A 23 8.77 -2.11 8.35
N TRP A 24 7.73 -2.89 8.08
CA TRP A 24 7.71 -3.84 6.98
C TRP A 24 8.02 -3.22 5.61
N ARG A 25 7.65 -1.95 5.40
CA ARG A 25 7.96 -1.24 4.16
C ARG A 25 9.44 -0.94 4.00
N ASP A 26 10.12 -0.57 5.08
CA ASP A 26 11.55 -0.28 5.06
C ASP A 26 12.36 -1.56 4.89
N GLU A 27 11.95 -2.64 5.56
CA GLU A 27 12.54 -3.97 5.38
C GLU A 27 12.35 -4.46 3.92
N LEU A 28 11.17 -4.25 3.33
CA LEU A 28 10.90 -4.60 1.94
C LEU A 28 11.76 -3.78 0.97
N ARG A 29 11.92 -2.47 1.19
CA ARG A 29 12.78 -1.61 0.39
C ARG A 29 14.23 -2.07 0.43
N LEU A 30 14.72 -2.40 1.61
CA LEU A 30 16.07 -2.92 1.79
C LEU A 30 16.26 -4.23 1.02
N ALA A 31 15.35 -5.18 1.17
CA ALA A 31 15.40 -6.46 0.48
C ALA A 31 15.32 -6.31 -1.06
N ALA A 32 14.52 -5.38 -1.55
CA ALA A 32 14.44 -5.06 -2.99
C ALA A 32 15.73 -4.46 -3.52
N ASN A 33 16.40 -3.58 -2.75
CA ASN A 33 17.69 -3.02 -3.10
C ASN A 33 18.79 -4.10 -3.13
N GLU A 34 18.81 -4.97 -2.14
CA GLU A 34 19.76 -6.11 -2.08
C GLU A 34 19.57 -7.08 -3.26
N ALA A 35 18.33 -7.24 -3.72
CA ALA A 35 17.97 -8.03 -4.88
C ALA A 35 18.17 -7.30 -6.23
N ASN A 36 18.62 -6.04 -6.21
CA ASN A 36 18.77 -5.18 -7.39
C ASN A 36 17.48 -5.05 -8.24
N LEU A 37 16.33 -5.01 -7.61
CA LEU A 37 15.04 -4.85 -8.30
C LEU A 37 14.88 -3.41 -8.80
N LYS A 38 14.47 -3.26 -10.05
CA LYS A 38 14.15 -1.96 -10.66
C LYS A 38 12.69 -1.60 -10.38
N VAL A 39 12.38 -1.26 -9.14
CA VAL A 39 11.05 -0.92 -8.68
C VAL A 39 11.03 0.42 -7.97
N GLU A 40 9.92 1.14 -8.10
CA GLU A 40 9.60 2.35 -7.34
C GLU A 40 8.47 2.01 -6.37
N PHE A 41 8.71 2.18 -5.06
CA PHE A 41 7.67 1.98 -4.06
C PHE A 41 6.95 3.28 -3.75
N LEU A 42 5.62 3.22 -3.83
CA LEU A 42 4.69 4.27 -3.42
C LEU A 42 4.06 3.86 -2.08
N ALA A 43 3.79 4.81 -1.20
CA ALA A 43 3.20 4.54 0.10
C ALA A 43 2.19 5.63 0.51
N PRO A 44 1.22 5.32 1.40
CA PRO A 44 0.39 6.34 2.04
C PRO A 44 1.21 7.17 3.04
N GLU A 45 0.57 8.15 3.69
CA GLU A 45 1.14 8.73 4.89
C GLU A 45 1.18 7.68 6.00
N THR A 46 2.37 7.41 6.51
CA THR A 46 2.59 6.39 7.55
C THR A 46 2.76 6.97 8.94
N ASP A 47 2.93 8.29 9.05
CA ASP A 47 2.85 8.99 10.32
C ASP A 47 1.36 9.15 10.70
N HIS A 48 0.98 8.45 11.77
CA HIS A 48 -0.40 8.37 12.22
C HIS A 48 -0.95 9.75 12.60
N ASP A 49 -0.18 10.55 13.34
CA ASP A 49 -0.61 11.85 13.80
C ASP A 49 -0.75 12.84 12.64
N LEU A 50 0.18 12.85 11.71
CA LEU A 50 0.07 13.66 10.50
C LEU A 50 -1.14 13.26 9.64
N SER A 51 -1.38 11.98 9.49
CA SER A 51 -2.53 11.45 8.74
C SER A 51 -3.85 11.85 9.37
N ASP A 52 -4.02 11.61 10.67
CA ASP A 52 -5.28 11.86 11.38
C ASP A 52 -5.61 13.35 11.52
N ASN A 53 -4.60 14.18 11.72
CA ASN A 53 -4.80 15.62 11.96
C ASN A 53 -4.74 16.47 10.68
N SER A 54 -4.37 15.92 9.53
CA SER A 54 -4.15 16.67 8.29
C SER A 54 -5.34 17.56 7.89
N GLY A 55 -6.56 17.08 8.06
CA GLY A 55 -7.76 17.83 7.74
C GLY A 55 -7.96 19.05 8.67
N ALA A 56 -7.80 18.85 9.97
CA ALA A 56 -7.95 19.91 10.96
C ALA A 56 -6.81 20.96 10.84
N ASP A 57 -5.58 20.51 10.61
CA ASP A 57 -4.42 21.39 10.47
C ASP A 57 -4.53 22.30 9.23
N ILE A 58 -5.08 21.80 8.13
CA ILE A 58 -5.19 22.53 6.87
C ILE A 58 -6.48 23.33 6.78
N LEU A 59 -7.62 22.76 7.19
CA LEU A 59 -8.96 23.30 6.96
C LEU A 59 -9.64 23.84 8.22
N GLY A 60 -8.97 23.77 9.37
CA GLY A 60 -9.50 24.19 10.65
C GLY A 60 -10.09 23.05 11.48
N SER A 61 -10.17 23.28 12.79
CA SER A 61 -10.67 22.28 13.76
C SER A 61 -12.16 22.02 13.63
N GLU A 62 -12.59 20.89 14.13
CA GLU A 62 -13.98 20.47 14.21
C GLU A 62 -14.35 20.07 15.65
N ASP A 63 -15.55 20.42 16.09
CA ASP A 63 -16.03 20.06 17.43
C ASP A 63 -16.36 18.58 17.56
N LYS A 64 -16.81 17.94 16.47
CA LYS A 64 -17.15 16.51 16.44
C LYS A 64 -16.04 15.70 15.81
N LYS A 65 -15.63 14.63 16.52
CA LYS A 65 -14.59 13.72 16.06
C LYS A 65 -14.90 13.12 14.67
N PHE A 66 -16.17 12.84 14.38
CA PHE A 66 -16.57 12.36 13.06
C PHE A 66 -16.11 13.30 11.93
N TRP A 67 -16.33 14.61 12.06
CA TRP A 67 -15.94 15.57 11.03
C TRP A 67 -14.45 15.79 10.97
N HIS A 68 -13.75 15.72 12.12
CA HIS A 68 -12.30 15.74 12.18
C HIS A 68 -11.70 14.60 11.36
N ASP A 69 -12.11 13.37 11.64
CA ASP A 69 -11.64 12.17 10.93
C ASP A 69 -12.03 12.20 9.45
N HIS A 70 -13.23 12.66 9.13
CA HIS A 70 -13.74 12.77 7.77
C HIS A 70 -12.92 13.72 6.90
N LYS A 71 -12.51 14.88 7.41
CA LYS A 71 -11.62 15.82 6.71
C LYS A 71 -10.27 15.18 6.38
N GLY A 72 -9.64 14.56 7.36
CA GLY A 72 -8.37 13.87 7.19
C GLY A 72 -8.48 12.73 6.19
N ALA A 73 -9.49 11.88 6.32
CA ALA A 73 -9.73 10.76 5.42
C ALA A 73 -9.92 11.20 3.97
N LYS A 74 -10.65 12.29 3.73
CA LYS A 74 -10.85 12.84 2.37
C LYS A 74 -9.57 13.33 1.73
N ILE A 75 -8.76 14.08 2.47
CA ILE A 75 -7.47 14.59 1.96
C ILE A 75 -6.53 13.43 1.68
N ASN A 76 -6.39 12.49 2.61
CA ASN A 76 -5.56 11.30 2.43
C ASN A 76 -6.02 10.44 1.23
N SER A 77 -7.33 10.38 0.98
CA SER A 77 -7.87 9.61 -0.14
C SER A 77 -7.42 10.12 -1.51
N ILE A 78 -7.12 11.40 -1.64
CA ILE A 78 -6.55 11.97 -2.89
C ILE A 78 -5.21 11.30 -3.19
N ARG A 79 -4.33 11.24 -2.19
CA ARG A 79 -3.00 10.62 -2.30
C ARG A 79 -3.09 9.12 -2.55
N ILE A 80 -3.95 8.43 -1.79
CA ILE A 80 -4.14 6.98 -1.89
C ILE A 80 -4.65 6.60 -3.28
N ARG A 81 -5.71 7.23 -3.74
CA ARG A 81 -6.30 6.97 -5.07
C ARG A 81 -5.30 7.21 -6.19
N ARG A 82 -4.58 8.33 -6.14
CA ARG A 82 -3.56 8.63 -7.12
C ARG A 82 -2.45 7.58 -7.14
N ASN A 83 -2.00 7.12 -5.97
CA ASN A 83 -0.97 6.09 -5.89
C ASN A 83 -1.45 4.75 -6.44
N ILE A 84 -2.68 4.34 -6.13
CA ILE A 84 -3.28 3.13 -6.68
C ILE A 84 -3.40 3.24 -8.21
N GLU A 85 -3.86 4.38 -8.72
CA GLU A 85 -4.00 4.59 -10.18
C GLU A 85 -2.66 4.52 -10.91
N ARG A 86 -1.59 5.05 -10.31
CA ARG A 86 -0.25 5.05 -10.89
C ARG A 86 0.50 3.72 -10.74
N ALA A 87 0.10 2.88 -9.81
CA ALA A 87 0.77 1.62 -9.52
C ALA A 87 0.56 0.58 -10.64
N ASP A 88 1.58 -0.19 -10.93
CA ASP A 88 1.51 -1.40 -11.75
C ASP A 88 1.08 -2.59 -10.91
N ILE A 89 1.55 -2.63 -9.65
CA ILE A 89 1.17 -3.64 -8.64
C ILE A 89 0.76 -2.91 -7.37
N VAL A 90 -0.32 -3.37 -6.74
CA VAL A 90 -0.76 -2.92 -5.42
C VAL A 90 -0.57 -4.07 -4.42
N VAL A 91 0.17 -3.80 -3.35
CA VAL A 91 0.35 -4.73 -2.23
C VAL A 91 -0.39 -4.19 -1.03
N VAL A 92 -1.27 -4.99 -0.46
CA VAL A 92 -2.03 -4.62 0.75
C VAL A 92 -1.67 -5.57 1.86
N LYS A 93 -1.03 -5.04 2.92
CA LYS A 93 -0.68 -5.83 4.10
C LYS A 93 -1.70 -5.64 5.21
N PHE A 94 -2.21 -6.77 5.70
CA PHE A 94 -3.01 -6.86 6.92
C PHE A 94 -2.10 -7.30 8.06
N GLY A 95 -1.94 -6.44 9.07
CA GLY A 95 -1.13 -6.73 10.25
C GLY A 95 -1.93 -7.44 11.34
N GLU A 96 -1.23 -7.98 12.32
CA GLU A 96 -1.81 -8.78 13.39
C GLU A 96 -2.59 -7.95 14.42
N LYS A 97 -2.18 -6.71 14.64
CA LYS A 97 -2.54 -5.95 15.84
C LYS A 97 -3.88 -5.23 15.78
N TYR A 98 -4.29 -4.77 14.59
CA TYR A 98 -5.49 -3.93 14.43
C TYR A 98 -6.37 -4.43 13.28
N LYS A 99 -7.68 -4.23 13.43
CA LYS A 99 -8.62 -4.41 12.31
C LYS A 99 -8.37 -3.30 11.29
N GLN A 100 -7.92 -3.65 10.11
CA GLN A 100 -7.49 -2.68 9.10
C GLN A 100 -8.53 -2.58 7.98
N TRP A 101 -9.67 -2.00 8.32
CA TRP A 101 -10.77 -1.84 7.36
C TRP A 101 -10.41 -0.95 6.17
N ASN A 102 -9.56 0.06 6.40
CA ASN A 102 -9.05 0.90 5.32
C ASN A 102 -8.19 0.11 4.33
N ALA A 103 -7.42 -0.86 4.81
CA ALA A 103 -6.68 -1.78 3.94
C ALA A 103 -7.63 -2.64 3.09
N ALA A 104 -8.74 -3.10 3.68
CA ALA A 104 -9.77 -3.83 2.94
C ALA A 104 -10.42 -2.97 1.85
N PHE A 105 -10.66 -1.68 2.14
CA PHE A 105 -11.14 -0.73 1.13
C PHE A 105 -10.15 -0.55 -0.02
N ASP A 106 -8.87 -0.36 0.30
CA ASP A 106 -7.82 -0.20 -0.72
C ASP A 106 -7.69 -1.44 -1.60
N ALA A 107 -7.79 -2.65 -1.01
CA ALA A 107 -7.77 -3.90 -1.74
C ALA A 107 -8.96 -4.00 -2.72
N GLY A 108 -10.18 -3.74 -2.25
CA GLY A 108 -11.39 -3.74 -3.08
C GLY A 108 -11.36 -2.69 -4.18
N PHE A 109 -10.90 -1.47 -3.87
CA PHE A 109 -10.74 -0.40 -4.84
C PHE A 109 -9.72 -0.77 -5.93
N SER A 110 -8.58 -1.34 -5.53
CA SER A 110 -7.54 -1.79 -6.45
C SER A 110 -8.04 -2.90 -7.37
N ALA A 111 -8.76 -3.88 -6.84
CA ALA A 111 -9.37 -4.95 -7.62
C ALA A 111 -10.39 -4.40 -8.63
N ALA A 112 -11.27 -3.49 -8.20
CA ALA A 112 -12.26 -2.86 -9.06
C ALA A 112 -11.63 -2.01 -10.18
N LYS A 113 -10.44 -1.45 -9.95
CA LYS A 113 -9.64 -0.74 -10.95
C LYS A 113 -8.83 -1.67 -11.87
N GLY A 114 -8.94 -2.97 -11.70
CA GLY A 114 -8.20 -3.95 -12.51
C GLY A 114 -6.69 -3.98 -12.24
N LYS A 115 -6.26 -3.57 -11.05
CA LYS A 115 -4.85 -3.59 -10.67
C LYS A 115 -4.37 -5.00 -10.35
N SER A 116 -3.10 -5.26 -10.58
CA SER A 116 -2.44 -6.48 -10.10
C SER A 116 -2.31 -6.41 -8.58
N LEU A 117 -3.24 -7.05 -7.88
CA LEU A 117 -3.36 -6.99 -6.42
C LEU A 117 -2.64 -8.18 -5.78
N ILE A 118 -1.78 -7.90 -4.81
CA ILE A 118 -1.16 -8.89 -3.93
C ILE A 118 -1.59 -8.59 -2.50
N ILE A 119 -2.10 -9.59 -1.80
CA ILE A 119 -2.47 -9.49 -0.39
C ILE A 119 -1.39 -10.16 0.46
N MET A 120 -1.05 -9.51 1.58
CA MET A 120 -0.11 -10.06 2.56
C MET A 120 -0.78 -10.14 3.93
N HIS A 121 -0.85 -11.34 4.50
CA HIS A 121 -1.31 -11.59 5.87
C HIS A 121 -0.78 -12.93 6.38
N ASP A 122 -0.90 -13.16 7.68
CA ASP A 122 -0.62 -14.47 8.29
C ASP A 122 -1.78 -15.46 8.15
N ASP A 123 -1.56 -16.71 8.56
CA ASP A 123 -2.55 -17.77 8.48
C ASP A 123 -3.80 -17.51 9.35
N ASP A 124 -3.67 -16.78 10.45
CA ASP A 124 -4.77 -16.49 11.37
C ASP A 124 -5.85 -15.61 10.73
N HIS A 125 -5.49 -14.84 9.72
CA HIS A 125 -6.43 -13.97 8.99
C HIS A 125 -7.08 -14.62 7.77
N GLN A 126 -6.71 -15.84 7.43
CA GLN A 126 -7.17 -16.51 6.21
C GLN A 126 -8.71 -16.54 6.08
N HIS A 127 -9.42 -16.92 7.14
CA HIS A 127 -10.88 -16.99 7.08
C HIS A 127 -11.53 -15.59 6.97
N ALA A 128 -11.02 -14.63 7.72
CA ALA A 128 -11.58 -13.27 7.74
C ALA A 128 -11.38 -12.55 6.40
N LEU A 129 -10.29 -12.83 5.70
CA LEU A 129 -9.90 -12.18 4.45
C LEU A 129 -10.23 -12.98 3.19
N LYS A 130 -10.91 -14.11 3.30
CA LYS A 130 -11.16 -15.04 2.18
C LYS A 130 -11.75 -14.38 0.92
N GLU A 131 -12.63 -13.41 1.07
CA GLU A 131 -13.26 -12.73 -0.07
C GLU A 131 -12.30 -11.72 -0.70
N ILE A 132 -11.47 -11.08 0.10
CA ILE A 132 -10.41 -10.19 -0.36
C ILE A 132 -9.34 -11.00 -1.08
N ASP A 133 -8.91 -12.11 -0.49
CA ASP A 133 -7.93 -13.03 -1.09
C ASP A 133 -8.39 -13.56 -2.44
N ALA A 134 -9.70 -13.82 -2.58
CA ALA A 134 -10.29 -14.27 -3.83
C ALA A 134 -10.18 -13.25 -4.98
N THR A 135 -9.96 -11.97 -4.68
CA THR A 135 -9.76 -10.91 -5.68
C THR A 135 -8.29 -10.68 -6.04
N ALA A 136 -7.37 -11.24 -5.26
CA ALA A 136 -5.94 -11.06 -5.44
C ALA A 136 -5.36 -12.01 -6.47
N LEU A 137 -4.28 -11.59 -7.14
CA LEU A 137 -3.49 -12.45 -8.04
C LEU A 137 -2.49 -13.31 -7.27
N ALA A 138 -2.11 -12.90 -6.07
CA ALA A 138 -1.31 -13.68 -5.14
C ALA A 138 -1.65 -13.30 -3.69
N VAL A 139 -1.53 -14.26 -2.80
CA VAL A 139 -1.60 -14.07 -1.35
C VAL A 139 -0.28 -14.55 -0.76
N VAL A 140 0.41 -13.68 -0.05
CA VAL A 140 1.73 -13.94 0.55
C VAL A 140 1.68 -13.73 2.06
N GLN A 141 2.59 -14.38 2.78
CA GLN A 141 2.65 -14.30 4.23
C GLN A 141 3.72 -13.32 4.74
N ASN A 142 4.72 -13.03 3.91
CA ASN A 142 5.88 -12.25 4.33
C ASN A 142 6.59 -11.54 3.16
N ASN A 143 7.52 -10.66 3.52
CA ASN A 143 8.29 -9.90 2.55
C ASN A 143 9.15 -10.80 1.63
N GLN A 144 9.65 -11.94 2.12
CA GLN A 144 10.48 -12.83 1.31
C GLN A 144 9.68 -13.39 0.13
N GLN A 145 8.47 -13.87 0.36
CA GLN A 145 7.60 -14.36 -0.71
C GLN A 145 7.26 -13.24 -1.70
N LEU A 146 6.99 -12.02 -1.21
CA LEU A 146 6.74 -10.87 -2.07
C LEU A 146 7.94 -10.55 -2.95
N ILE A 147 9.15 -10.52 -2.40
CA ILE A 147 10.38 -10.29 -3.17
C ILE A 147 10.57 -11.34 -4.26
N GLU A 148 10.30 -12.61 -3.98
CA GLU A 148 10.41 -13.67 -4.99
C GLU A 148 9.39 -13.48 -6.14
N ILE A 149 8.17 -13.06 -5.82
CA ILE A 149 7.19 -12.70 -6.86
C ILE A 149 7.69 -11.51 -7.69
N LEU A 150 8.17 -10.45 -7.02
CA LEU A 150 8.68 -9.26 -7.73
C LEU A 150 9.87 -9.59 -8.63
N LYS A 151 10.81 -10.42 -8.17
CA LYS A 151 11.90 -10.92 -9.01
C LYS A 151 11.41 -11.62 -10.27
N TYR A 152 10.37 -12.44 -10.12
CA TYR A 152 9.81 -13.22 -11.23
C TYR A 152 9.10 -12.32 -12.25
N VAL A 153 8.21 -11.42 -11.78
CA VAL A 153 7.36 -10.62 -12.67
C VAL A 153 8.08 -9.44 -13.30
N THR A 154 9.13 -8.93 -12.66
CA THR A 154 9.92 -7.79 -13.18
C THR A 154 11.16 -8.21 -13.99
N LYS A 155 11.35 -9.51 -14.18
CA LYS A 155 12.46 -10.04 -14.97
C LYS A 155 12.26 -9.67 -16.44
N GLU A 156 13.26 -9.00 -17.02
CA GLU A 156 13.37 -8.71 -18.45
C GLU A 156 13.84 -9.94 -19.24
#